data_0705a6a9f1829fa38f3bb2ff6bb0c154
#
_entry.id   0705a6a9f1829fa38f3bb2ff6bb0c154
#
_cell.length_a   1.000
_cell.length_b   1.000
_cell.length_c   1.000
_cell.angle_alpha   90.00
_cell.angle_beta   90.00
_cell.angle_gamma   90.00
#
_symmetry.space_group_name_H-M   'P 1'
#
loop_
_entity.id
_entity.type
_entity.pdbx_description
1 polymer ?
#
loop_
_entity_poly.entity_id
_entity_poly.type
_entity_poly.pdbx_seq_one_letter_code
_entity_poly.pdbx_strand_id
1 'polypeptide(L)'
;MMTTTWATLKEMYQMTVTADANGKTGATATLTLNLKNKDLPINWSCIVTLPEGVTYVDGSLAIVEGRYPEGYNPEPKAIVNGNGTVTFSCGGEDGVTLTNTAGAVATFEVAVASTVEPGDYAVIVNESTVATANGNVYNWPNANELMWTIEAGATTLKGDVNLDGSVDVADVIEVLSAMAGTPAKGDADVNEDGSIDISDAVEVLSLMSQN
;
A
#
# COMPACT_ATOMS: atom_id res chain seq x y z
N MET A 1 41.78 9.98 -1.20
CA MET A 1 40.37 10.15 -1.55
C MET A 1 39.90 8.84 -2.14
N MET A 2 39.14 8.03 -1.39
CA MET A 2 38.60 6.75 -1.92
C MET A 2 37.46 7.10 -2.86
N THR A 3 37.59 6.83 -4.14
CA THR A 3 36.51 6.91 -5.11
C THR A 3 35.64 5.68 -4.89
N THR A 4 34.56 5.84 -4.13
CA THR A 4 33.55 4.78 -3.96
C THR A 4 32.81 4.64 -5.28
N THR A 5 32.92 3.48 -5.95
CA THR A 5 32.20 3.21 -7.19
C THR A 5 30.73 2.90 -6.90
N TRP A 6 29.84 3.08 -7.89
CA TRP A 6 28.42 2.75 -7.80
C TRP A 6 28.17 1.29 -7.36
N ALA A 7 29.00 0.36 -7.83
CA ALA A 7 28.92 -1.05 -7.43
C ALA A 7 29.16 -1.22 -5.93
N THR A 8 30.15 -0.51 -5.37
CA THR A 8 30.48 -0.55 -3.94
C THR A 8 29.37 0.10 -3.09
N LEU A 9 28.73 1.17 -3.58
CA LEU A 9 27.60 1.78 -2.87
C LEU A 9 26.39 0.87 -2.78
N LYS A 10 26.05 0.14 -3.86
CA LYS A 10 24.97 -0.86 -3.86
C LYS A 10 25.19 -2.01 -2.87
N GLU A 11 26.44 -2.39 -2.63
CA GLU A 11 26.78 -3.39 -1.61
C GLU A 11 26.62 -2.85 -0.19
N MET A 12 26.82 -1.55 0.00
CA MET A 12 26.79 -0.88 1.31
C MET A 12 25.39 -0.41 1.71
N TYR A 13 24.66 0.15 0.75
CA TYR A 13 23.34 0.74 0.97
C TYR A 13 22.38 0.33 -0.13
N GLN A 14 21.22 -0.14 0.26
CA GLN A 14 20.17 -0.51 -0.67
C GLN A 14 18.81 -0.20 -0.07
N MET A 15 17.99 0.54 -0.83
CA MET A 15 16.60 0.76 -0.52
C MET A 15 15.74 -0.11 -1.44
N THR A 16 14.80 -0.85 -0.87
CA THR A 16 13.89 -1.71 -1.62
C THR A 16 12.46 -1.53 -1.10
N VAL A 17 11.50 -1.91 -1.92
CA VAL A 17 10.10 -2.03 -1.53
C VAL A 17 9.69 -3.50 -1.60
N THR A 18 8.85 -3.93 -0.68
CA THR A 18 8.23 -5.27 -0.65
C THR A 18 6.74 -5.14 -0.36
N ALA A 19 5.98 -6.15 -0.74
CA ALA A 19 4.57 -6.31 -0.41
C ALA A 19 4.39 -7.64 0.33
N ASP A 20 3.57 -7.63 1.36
CA ASP A 20 3.27 -8.85 2.13
C ASP A 20 2.19 -9.71 1.45
N ALA A 21 1.43 -9.10 0.53
CA ALA A 21 0.36 -9.74 -0.23
C ALA A 21 0.21 -9.12 -1.62
N ASN A 22 -0.49 -9.84 -2.50
CA ASN A 22 -0.93 -9.31 -3.79
C ASN A 22 -1.89 -8.13 -3.57
N GLY A 23 -1.85 -7.15 -4.48
CA GLY A 23 -2.84 -6.10 -4.55
C GLY A 23 -4.17 -6.63 -5.06
N LYS A 24 -5.24 -5.86 -4.85
CA LYS A 24 -6.55 -6.14 -5.44
C LYS A 24 -7.14 -4.86 -6.00
N THR A 25 -7.75 -4.96 -7.17
CA THR A 25 -8.44 -3.80 -7.77
C THR A 25 -9.57 -3.31 -6.87
N GLY A 26 -9.70 -2.01 -6.71
CA GLY A 26 -10.69 -1.38 -5.83
C GLY A 26 -10.37 -1.46 -4.33
N ALA A 27 -9.18 -1.94 -3.93
CA ALA A 27 -8.79 -2.10 -2.53
C ALA A 27 -7.49 -1.36 -2.19
N THR A 28 -7.18 -1.27 -0.90
CA THR A 28 -5.89 -0.81 -0.41
C THR A 28 -4.95 -1.99 -0.15
N ALA A 29 -3.65 -1.73 -0.23
CA ALA A 29 -2.61 -2.69 0.11
C ALA A 29 -1.46 -1.99 0.83
N THR A 30 -0.79 -2.71 1.74
CA THR A 30 0.38 -2.20 2.45
C THR A 30 1.66 -2.62 1.74
N LEU A 31 2.53 -1.63 1.54
CA LEU A 31 3.88 -1.81 1.03
C LEU A 31 4.90 -1.44 2.12
N THR A 32 6.06 -2.09 2.10
CA THR A 32 7.11 -1.92 3.09
C THR A 32 8.40 -1.44 2.45
N LEU A 33 8.93 -0.32 2.93
CA LEU A 33 10.27 0.15 2.59
C LEU A 33 11.31 -0.53 3.47
N ASN A 34 12.30 -1.12 2.84
CA ASN A 34 13.41 -1.79 3.50
C ASN A 34 14.71 -1.05 3.19
N LEU A 35 15.57 -0.88 4.19
CA LEU A 35 16.90 -0.31 4.05
C LEU A 35 17.95 -1.31 4.52
N LYS A 36 18.90 -1.65 3.64
CA LYS A 36 20.19 -2.23 3.98
C LYS A 36 21.19 -1.08 4.09
N ASN A 37 21.95 -1.04 5.17
CA ASN A 37 22.92 0.03 5.45
C ASN A 37 24.18 -0.54 6.10
N LYS A 38 25.34 -0.05 5.67
CA LYS A 38 26.63 -0.46 6.24
C LYS A 38 26.88 0.22 7.59
N ASP A 39 26.69 1.55 7.62
CA ASP A 39 26.84 2.37 8.81
C ASP A 39 25.43 2.69 9.35
N LEU A 40 25.36 3.15 10.60
CA LEU A 40 24.06 3.50 11.19
C LEU A 40 23.64 4.91 10.69
N PRO A 41 22.62 5.00 9.81
CA PRO A 41 22.17 6.28 9.31
C PRO A 41 21.32 7.03 10.33
N ILE A 42 21.37 8.37 10.27
CA ILE A 42 20.52 9.28 11.02
C ILE A 42 19.27 9.66 10.23
N ASN A 43 19.34 9.63 8.90
CA ASN A 43 18.19 9.85 8.04
C ASN A 43 18.29 9.04 6.76
N TRP A 44 17.15 8.89 6.11
CA TRP A 44 17.02 8.28 4.79
C TRP A 44 15.91 8.98 4.00
N SER A 45 16.03 8.91 2.69
CA SER A 45 14.94 9.26 1.78
C SER A 45 15.00 8.40 0.52
N CYS A 46 13.87 8.24 -0.14
CA CYS A 46 13.78 7.60 -1.44
C CYS A 46 12.59 8.16 -2.24
N ILE A 47 12.66 7.96 -3.56
CA ILE A 47 11.56 8.25 -4.46
C ILE A 47 11.00 6.91 -4.94
N VAL A 48 9.70 6.69 -4.77
CA VAL A 48 9.00 5.50 -5.24
C VAL A 48 8.10 5.88 -6.40
N THR A 49 8.22 5.18 -7.53
CA THR A 49 7.27 5.25 -8.64
C THR A 49 6.22 4.16 -8.43
N LEU A 50 4.97 4.57 -8.41
CA LEU A 50 3.81 3.68 -8.38
C LEU A 50 3.29 3.45 -9.80
N PRO A 51 2.70 2.27 -10.09
CA PRO A 51 2.06 2.01 -11.37
C PRO A 51 0.88 2.96 -11.62
N GLU A 52 0.50 3.11 -12.88
CA GLU A 52 -0.71 3.84 -13.24
C GLU A 52 -1.95 3.21 -12.58
N GLY A 53 -2.82 4.03 -12.04
CA GLY A 53 -4.00 3.60 -11.29
C GLY A 53 -3.72 3.15 -9.84
N VAL A 54 -2.47 3.22 -9.39
CA VAL A 54 -2.10 2.98 -7.99
C VAL A 54 -1.66 4.30 -7.35
N THR A 55 -2.28 4.68 -6.25
CA THR A 55 -2.01 5.96 -5.56
C THR A 55 -1.64 5.75 -4.10
N TYR A 56 -0.75 6.58 -3.58
CA TYR A 56 -0.42 6.62 -2.16
C TYR A 56 -1.64 7.09 -1.34
N VAL A 57 -1.90 6.41 -0.21
CA VAL A 57 -2.93 6.81 0.76
C VAL A 57 -2.31 7.82 1.72
N ASP A 58 -2.78 9.07 1.67
CA ASP A 58 -2.24 10.15 2.49
C ASP A 58 -2.34 9.84 3.99
N GLY A 59 -1.27 10.15 4.73
CA GLY A 59 -1.19 9.89 6.17
C GLY A 59 -0.92 8.44 6.56
N SER A 60 -0.79 7.50 5.60
CA SER A 60 -0.56 6.08 5.91
C SER A 60 0.90 5.72 6.20
N LEU A 61 1.85 6.64 5.94
CA LEU A 61 3.27 6.38 6.18
C LEU A 61 3.56 6.25 7.67
N ALA A 62 4.07 5.09 8.08
CA ALA A 62 4.44 4.80 9.45
C ALA A 62 5.85 4.21 9.55
N ILE A 63 6.59 4.52 10.60
CA ILE A 63 7.88 3.88 10.87
C ILE A 63 7.66 2.47 11.43
N VAL A 64 8.61 1.59 11.17
CA VAL A 64 8.60 0.23 11.72
C VAL A 64 9.26 0.21 13.09
N GLU A 65 8.57 -0.33 14.08
CA GLU A 65 9.10 -0.51 15.43
C GLU A 65 10.41 -1.32 15.42
N GLY A 66 11.32 -0.99 16.34
CA GLY A 66 12.59 -1.67 16.48
C GLY A 66 13.70 -1.24 15.49
N ARG A 67 13.38 -0.41 14.50
CA ARG A 67 14.41 0.21 13.62
C ARG A 67 15.02 1.47 14.18
N TYR A 68 14.39 2.06 15.20
CA TYR A 68 14.92 3.17 15.98
C TYR A 68 15.06 2.76 17.45
N PRO A 69 15.91 3.44 18.23
CA PRO A 69 16.02 3.20 19.66
C PRO A 69 14.67 3.31 20.37
N GLU A 70 14.49 2.52 21.44
CA GLU A 70 13.29 2.56 22.26
C GLU A 70 12.99 3.98 22.75
N GLY A 71 11.74 4.40 22.63
CA GLY A 71 11.28 5.74 23.03
C GLY A 71 11.60 6.85 22.01
N TYR A 72 12.29 6.54 20.92
CA TYR A 72 12.52 7.48 19.82
C TYR A 72 11.56 7.20 18.67
N ASN A 73 10.70 8.15 18.36
CA ASN A 73 9.66 8.04 17.35
C ASN A 73 9.75 9.22 16.35
N PRO A 74 10.66 9.17 15.35
CA PRO A 74 10.76 10.25 14.38
C PRO A 74 9.51 10.30 13.49
N GLU A 75 9.15 11.50 13.06
CA GLU A 75 8.04 11.70 12.12
C GLU A 75 8.50 11.45 10.68
N PRO A 76 8.01 10.39 10.01
CA PRO A 76 8.27 10.20 8.60
C PRO A 76 7.46 11.19 7.76
N LYS A 77 7.96 11.51 6.56
CA LYS A 77 7.30 12.44 5.64
C LYS A 77 7.11 11.78 4.28
N ALA A 78 5.92 11.95 3.71
CA ALA A 78 5.60 11.60 2.35
C ALA A 78 5.23 12.86 1.56
N ILE A 79 5.74 12.98 0.34
CA ILE A 79 5.41 14.06 -0.60
C ILE A 79 4.97 13.41 -1.90
N VAL A 80 3.71 13.56 -2.25
CA VAL A 80 3.18 13.10 -3.53
C VAL A 80 3.62 14.08 -4.61
N ASN A 81 4.38 13.59 -5.58
CA ASN A 81 4.82 14.36 -6.74
C ASN A 81 3.78 14.20 -7.87
N GLY A 82 3.56 15.22 -8.67
CA GLY A 82 2.52 15.22 -9.70
C GLY A 82 2.73 14.28 -10.91
N ASN A 83 3.70 13.36 -10.83
CA ASN A 83 4.13 12.48 -11.92
C ASN A 83 4.05 10.98 -11.56
N GLY A 84 3.17 10.59 -10.64
CA GLY A 84 3.02 9.20 -10.19
C GLY A 84 4.13 8.74 -9.24
N THR A 85 4.96 9.65 -8.73
CA THR A 85 5.98 9.31 -7.74
C THR A 85 5.66 9.87 -6.37
N VAL A 86 6.19 9.22 -5.33
CA VAL A 86 6.10 9.66 -3.94
C VAL A 86 7.50 9.71 -3.36
N THR A 87 7.86 10.84 -2.76
CA THR A 87 9.11 10.97 -2.01
C THR A 87 8.83 10.64 -0.55
N PHE A 88 9.48 9.60 -0.05
CA PHE A 88 9.45 9.22 1.36
C PHE A 88 10.75 9.62 2.03
N SER A 89 10.67 10.10 3.27
CA SER A 89 11.84 10.45 4.06
C SER A 89 11.56 10.32 5.55
N CYS A 90 12.62 10.02 6.30
CA CYS A 90 12.58 10.06 7.76
C CYS A 90 13.94 10.49 8.26
N GLY A 91 13.98 11.46 9.17
CA GLY A 91 15.19 11.98 9.78
C GLY A 91 15.19 11.79 11.28
N GLY A 92 16.36 11.42 11.82
CA GLY A 92 16.62 11.47 13.24
C GLY A 92 17.03 12.87 13.67
N GLU A 93 16.45 13.39 14.72
CA GLU A 93 16.96 14.58 15.40
C GLU A 93 18.16 14.19 16.29
N ASP A 94 19.05 15.15 16.56
CA ASP A 94 20.16 15.00 17.49
C ASP A 94 21.12 13.81 17.25
N GLY A 95 21.24 13.36 16.00
CA GLY A 95 22.16 12.28 15.64
C GLY A 95 21.71 10.88 16.05
N VAL A 96 20.45 10.70 16.39
CA VAL A 96 19.87 9.37 16.64
C VAL A 96 19.90 8.52 15.38
N THR A 97 20.51 7.35 15.49
CA THR A 97 20.73 6.43 14.36
C THR A 97 19.75 5.27 14.37
N LEU A 98 19.57 4.65 13.20
CA LEU A 98 18.91 3.34 13.11
C LEU A 98 19.68 2.29 13.93
N THR A 99 18.97 1.32 14.52
CA THR A 99 19.56 0.33 15.43
C THR A 99 20.23 -0.86 14.73
N ASN A 100 19.81 -1.18 13.49
CA ASN A 100 20.24 -2.34 12.74
C ASN A 100 20.78 -1.99 11.36
N THR A 101 21.50 -2.92 10.72
CA THR A 101 22.10 -2.72 9.40
C THR A 101 21.21 -3.17 8.24
N ALA A 102 20.07 -3.77 8.50
CA ALA A 102 19.09 -4.14 7.49
C ALA A 102 17.69 -4.31 8.09
N GLY A 103 16.67 -4.19 7.26
CA GLY A 103 15.27 -4.45 7.59
C GLY A 103 14.33 -3.33 7.19
N ALA A 104 13.07 -3.53 7.48
CA ALA A 104 12.01 -2.57 7.22
C ALA A 104 12.24 -1.26 8.00
N VAL A 105 12.05 -0.13 7.35
CA VAL A 105 12.18 1.21 7.97
C VAL A 105 10.84 1.94 8.04
N ALA A 106 9.96 1.67 7.09
CA ALA A 106 8.62 2.26 7.08
C ALA A 106 7.64 1.37 6.31
N THR A 107 6.36 1.51 6.62
CA THR A 107 5.24 0.99 5.84
C THR A 107 4.39 2.12 5.32
N PHE A 108 3.71 1.91 4.21
CA PHE A 108 2.73 2.85 3.66
C PHE A 108 1.65 2.09 2.91
N GLU A 109 0.48 2.69 2.79
CA GLU A 109 -0.63 2.12 2.04
C GLU A 109 -0.74 2.73 0.66
N VAL A 110 -1.19 1.92 -0.28
CA VAL A 110 -1.56 2.34 -1.63
C VAL A 110 -2.99 1.91 -1.92
N ALA A 111 -3.74 2.75 -2.63
CA ALA A 111 -5.05 2.42 -3.16
C ALA A 111 -4.91 2.02 -4.63
N VAL A 112 -5.47 0.88 -4.99
CA VAL A 112 -5.53 0.37 -6.36
C VAL A 112 -6.89 0.73 -6.94
N ALA A 113 -6.93 1.49 -8.03
CA ALA A 113 -8.19 1.83 -8.65
C ALA A 113 -8.91 0.58 -9.19
N SER A 114 -10.24 0.59 -9.17
CA SER A 114 -11.06 -0.53 -9.70
C SER A 114 -10.90 -0.73 -11.21
N THR A 115 -10.36 0.28 -11.91
CA THR A 115 -10.11 0.26 -13.36
C THR A 115 -8.75 -0.33 -13.74
N VAL A 116 -7.91 -0.69 -12.75
CA VAL A 116 -6.63 -1.36 -13.02
C VAL A 116 -6.91 -2.80 -13.43
N GLU A 117 -6.40 -3.20 -14.58
CA GLU A 117 -6.52 -4.59 -15.02
C GLU A 117 -5.66 -5.50 -14.13
N PRO A 118 -6.11 -6.73 -13.81
CA PRO A 118 -5.27 -7.69 -13.09
C PRO A 118 -3.99 -8.02 -13.87
N GLY A 119 -2.85 -8.10 -13.16
CA GLY A 119 -1.55 -8.35 -13.80
C GLY A 119 -0.38 -8.05 -12.88
N ASP A 120 0.83 -8.12 -13.43
CA ASP A 120 2.07 -7.81 -12.74
C ASP A 120 2.53 -6.38 -13.07
N TYR A 121 2.78 -5.61 -12.02
CA TYR A 121 3.12 -4.19 -12.11
C TYR A 121 4.41 -3.89 -11.36
N ALA A 122 5.21 -2.99 -11.94
CA ALA A 122 6.46 -2.58 -11.33
C ALA A 122 6.22 -1.45 -10.31
N VAL A 123 6.62 -1.66 -9.06
CA VAL A 123 6.82 -0.60 -8.07
C VAL A 123 8.32 -0.36 -7.96
N ILE A 124 8.78 0.85 -8.28
CA ILE A 124 10.21 1.13 -8.44
C ILE A 124 10.68 2.10 -7.37
N VAL A 125 11.71 1.72 -6.61
CA VAL A 125 12.48 2.66 -5.79
C VAL A 125 13.56 3.27 -6.66
N ASN A 126 13.44 4.55 -6.97
CA ASN A 126 14.36 5.27 -7.87
C ASN A 126 15.59 5.80 -7.12
N GLU A 127 15.58 7.07 -6.77
CA GLU A 127 16.67 7.70 -6.06
C GLU A 127 16.56 7.41 -4.56
N SER A 128 17.69 7.14 -3.94
CA SER A 128 17.78 6.97 -2.49
C SER A 128 18.94 7.75 -1.91
N THR A 129 18.73 8.28 -0.72
CA THR A 129 19.71 9.04 0.03
C THR A 129 19.78 8.54 1.46
N VAL A 130 20.98 8.45 2.00
CA VAL A 130 21.22 8.16 3.41
C VAL A 130 22.26 9.15 3.93
N ALA A 131 22.00 9.76 5.09
CA ALA A 131 23.02 10.50 5.83
C ALA A 131 23.36 9.74 7.12
N THR A 132 24.63 9.72 7.45
CA THR A 132 25.19 9.01 8.61
C THR A 132 25.63 9.99 9.70
N ALA A 133 25.75 9.51 10.94
CA ALA A 133 26.19 10.30 12.08
C ALA A 133 27.59 10.95 11.90
N ASN A 134 28.42 10.39 11.00
CA ASN A 134 29.73 10.93 10.66
C ASN A 134 29.69 12.09 9.65
N GLY A 135 28.49 12.56 9.29
CA GLY A 135 28.30 13.65 8.32
C GLY A 135 28.45 13.24 6.85
N ASN A 136 28.59 11.95 6.56
CA ASN A 136 28.62 11.46 5.19
C ASN A 136 27.20 11.37 4.63
N VAL A 137 27.01 11.84 3.40
CA VAL A 137 25.77 11.70 2.64
C VAL A 137 26.04 10.84 1.43
N TYR A 138 25.28 9.78 1.29
CA TYR A 138 25.33 8.85 0.16
C TYR A 138 24.06 8.97 -0.64
N ASN A 139 24.21 9.35 -1.90
CA ASN A 139 23.12 9.39 -2.88
C ASN A 139 23.40 8.35 -3.95
N TRP A 140 22.41 7.55 -4.29
CA TRP A 140 22.53 6.63 -5.41
C TRP A 140 21.23 6.58 -6.23
N PRO A 141 21.37 6.59 -7.57
CA PRO A 141 20.26 6.25 -8.43
C PRO A 141 20.00 4.76 -8.21
N ASN A 142 18.87 4.47 -7.66
CA ASN A 142 18.45 3.11 -7.40
C ASN A 142 17.31 2.78 -8.36
N ALA A 143 17.38 1.63 -8.98
CA ALA A 143 16.26 1.10 -9.75
C ALA A 143 15.98 -0.31 -9.21
N ASN A 144 15.62 -0.39 -7.91
CA ASN A 144 15.11 -1.62 -7.35
C ASN A 144 13.63 -1.70 -7.64
N GLU A 145 13.26 -2.75 -8.31
CA GLU A 145 11.93 -3.02 -8.78
C GLU A 145 11.31 -4.17 -7.97
N LEU A 146 10.11 -3.96 -7.50
CA LEU A 146 9.22 -5.00 -7.04
C LEU A 146 8.22 -5.28 -8.17
N MET A 147 8.23 -6.50 -8.72
CA MET A 147 7.11 -6.99 -9.51
C MET A 147 6.01 -7.39 -8.55
N TRP A 148 4.94 -6.61 -8.55
CA TRP A 148 3.81 -6.76 -7.66
C TRP A 148 2.58 -7.20 -8.43
N THR A 149 2.03 -8.36 -8.08
CA THR A 149 0.81 -8.88 -8.70
C THR A 149 -0.41 -8.16 -8.14
N ILE A 150 -1.24 -7.62 -9.02
CA ILE A 150 -2.56 -7.09 -8.71
C ILE A 150 -3.59 -8.09 -9.23
N GLU A 151 -4.39 -8.64 -8.33
CA GLU A 151 -5.49 -9.55 -8.63
C GLU A 151 -6.79 -8.77 -8.87
N ALA A 152 -7.77 -9.41 -9.49
CA ALA A 152 -9.12 -8.86 -9.53
C ALA A 152 -9.63 -8.68 -8.08
N GLY A 153 -10.09 -7.49 -7.78
CA GLY A 153 -10.86 -7.24 -6.56
C GLY A 153 -12.21 -7.96 -6.62
N ALA A 154 -12.88 -8.04 -5.51
CA ALA A 154 -14.27 -8.44 -5.54
C ALA A 154 -15.03 -7.44 -6.44
N THR A 155 -15.58 -7.89 -7.54
CA THR A 155 -16.54 -7.11 -8.29
C THR A 155 -17.79 -7.05 -7.41
N THR A 156 -18.01 -5.89 -6.77
CA THR A 156 -19.30 -5.65 -6.15
C THR A 156 -20.30 -5.46 -7.29
N LEU A 157 -20.87 -6.55 -7.78
CA LEU A 157 -22.02 -6.48 -8.65
C LEU A 157 -23.16 -5.90 -7.81
N LYS A 158 -23.87 -4.90 -8.33
CA LYS A 158 -25.06 -4.41 -7.66
C LYS A 158 -26.00 -5.59 -7.46
N GLY A 159 -26.37 -5.87 -6.22
CA GLY A 159 -27.18 -7.04 -5.85
C GLY A 159 -26.39 -8.30 -5.45
N ASP A 160 -25.06 -8.32 -5.57
CA ASP A 160 -24.21 -9.38 -5.01
C ASP A 160 -23.95 -9.08 -3.52
N VAL A 161 -24.93 -9.40 -2.71
CA VAL A 161 -24.96 -9.09 -1.27
C VAL A 161 -24.13 -10.07 -0.45
N ASN A 162 -23.91 -11.29 -0.96
CA ASN A 162 -23.09 -12.30 -0.33
C ASN A 162 -21.61 -12.24 -0.76
N LEU A 163 -21.26 -11.42 -1.78
CA LEU A 163 -19.94 -11.22 -2.36
C LEU A 163 -19.32 -12.50 -2.94
N ASP A 164 -20.13 -13.34 -3.59
CA ASP A 164 -19.66 -14.57 -4.27
C ASP A 164 -19.35 -14.36 -5.77
N GLY A 165 -19.63 -13.15 -6.30
CA GLY A 165 -19.41 -12.77 -7.69
C GLY A 165 -20.58 -13.05 -8.62
N SER A 166 -21.72 -13.45 -8.09
CA SER A 166 -22.95 -13.71 -8.83
C SER A 166 -24.09 -12.91 -8.21
N VAL A 167 -25.15 -12.64 -8.97
CA VAL A 167 -26.40 -12.09 -8.43
C VAL A 167 -27.46 -13.16 -8.59
N ASP A 168 -27.78 -13.85 -7.49
CA ASP A 168 -28.71 -14.97 -7.51
C ASP A 168 -29.59 -15.03 -6.24
N VAL A 169 -30.30 -16.14 -6.06
CA VAL A 169 -31.22 -16.30 -4.92
C VAL A 169 -30.53 -16.32 -3.56
N ALA A 170 -29.20 -16.58 -3.52
CA ALA A 170 -28.42 -16.54 -2.28
C ALA A 170 -28.33 -15.11 -1.76
N ASP A 171 -28.28 -14.11 -2.64
CA ASP A 171 -28.26 -12.69 -2.26
C ASP A 171 -29.60 -12.23 -1.70
N VAL A 172 -30.70 -12.73 -2.26
CA VAL A 172 -32.03 -12.49 -1.68
C VAL A 172 -32.09 -13.02 -0.24
N ILE A 173 -31.50 -14.20 0.01
CA ILE A 173 -31.44 -14.78 1.37
C ILE A 173 -30.57 -13.92 2.29
N GLU A 174 -29.46 -13.36 1.77
CA GLU A 174 -28.56 -12.48 2.54
C GLU A 174 -29.28 -11.18 2.93
N VAL A 175 -30.05 -10.53 2.00
CA VAL A 175 -30.89 -9.37 2.31
C VAL A 175 -31.91 -9.69 3.40
N LEU A 176 -32.62 -10.83 3.27
CA LEU A 176 -33.62 -11.27 4.27
C LEU A 176 -32.96 -11.52 5.63
N SER A 177 -31.76 -12.05 5.65
CA SER A 177 -30.95 -12.24 6.87
C SER A 177 -30.55 -10.92 7.50
N ALA A 178 -30.18 -9.92 6.68
CA ALA A 178 -29.86 -8.57 7.15
C ALA A 178 -31.09 -7.88 7.74
N MET A 179 -32.27 -8.02 7.12
CA MET A 179 -33.53 -7.54 7.69
C MET A 179 -33.83 -8.19 9.05
N ALA A 180 -33.43 -9.45 9.26
CA ALA A 180 -33.59 -10.16 10.53
C ALA A 180 -32.51 -9.78 11.57
N GLY A 181 -31.60 -8.84 11.25
CA GLY A 181 -30.55 -8.33 12.14
C GLY A 181 -29.22 -9.08 12.07
N THR A 182 -29.02 -9.95 11.08
CA THR A 182 -27.71 -10.57 10.79
C THR A 182 -26.97 -9.65 9.83
N PRO A 183 -25.73 -9.17 10.16
CA PRO A 183 -24.98 -8.33 9.23
C PRO A 183 -24.71 -9.04 7.90
N ALA A 184 -25.05 -8.40 6.77
CA ALA A 184 -24.70 -8.89 5.45
C ALA A 184 -23.18 -8.75 5.19
N LYS A 185 -22.65 -9.53 4.25
CA LYS A 185 -21.25 -9.43 3.83
C LYS A 185 -21.03 -8.23 2.91
N GLY A 186 -21.98 -7.95 2.04
CA GLY A 186 -21.99 -6.83 1.11
C GLY A 186 -23.06 -5.80 1.47
N ASP A 187 -23.35 -4.90 0.51
CA ASP A 187 -24.38 -3.89 0.69
C ASP A 187 -25.77 -4.49 0.50
N ALA A 188 -26.55 -4.50 1.57
CA ALA A 188 -27.91 -5.03 1.55
C ALA A 188 -28.97 -3.96 1.25
N ASP A 189 -28.63 -2.67 1.24
CA ASP A 189 -29.46 -1.57 0.72
C ASP A 189 -29.25 -1.48 -0.81
N VAL A 190 -29.80 -2.45 -1.51
CA VAL A 190 -29.55 -2.64 -2.95
C VAL A 190 -30.22 -1.56 -3.79
N ASN A 191 -31.34 -0.98 -3.33
CA ASN A 191 -32.05 0.08 -4.00
C ASN A 191 -31.54 1.49 -3.65
N GLU A 192 -30.62 1.60 -2.63
CA GLU A 192 -29.98 2.84 -2.17
C GLU A 192 -30.98 3.86 -1.58
N ASP A 193 -32.08 3.39 -0.96
CA ASP A 193 -33.06 4.28 -0.31
C ASP A 193 -32.76 4.60 1.16
N GLY A 194 -31.70 3.99 1.73
CA GLY A 194 -31.23 4.18 3.10
C GLY A 194 -31.88 3.23 4.10
N SER A 195 -32.64 2.23 3.65
CA SER A 195 -33.29 1.24 4.49
C SER A 195 -33.03 -0.17 3.94
N ILE A 196 -32.83 -1.14 4.81
CA ILE A 196 -32.73 -2.54 4.39
C ILE A 196 -34.09 -3.19 4.63
N ASP A 197 -34.86 -3.40 3.56
CA ASP A 197 -36.20 -3.96 3.63
C ASP A 197 -36.54 -4.88 2.44
N ILE A 198 -37.80 -5.23 2.28
CA ILE A 198 -38.26 -6.15 1.23
C ILE A 198 -38.05 -5.58 -0.19
N SER A 199 -37.94 -4.26 -0.33
CA SER A 199 -37.71 -3.61 -1.63
C SER A 199 -36.34 -3.98 -2.19
N ASP A 200 -35.32 -4.18 -1.31
CA ASP A 200 -33.97 -4.60 -1.70
C ASP A 200 -33.97 -6.04 -2.22
N ALA A 201 -34.68 -6.91 -1.57
CA ALA A 201 -34.86 -8.28 -2.03
C ALA A 201 -35.56 -8.31 -3.41
N VAL A 202 -36.51 -7.42 -3.66
CA VAL A 202 -37.18 -7.27 -4.97
C VAL A 202 -36.22 -6.71 -6.00
N GLU A 203 -35.35 -5.76 -5.63
CA GLU A 203 -34.34 -5.22 -6.54
C GLU A 203 -33.31 -6.30 -6.93
N VAL A 204 -32.84 -7.15 -6.00
CA VAL A 204 -32.00 -8.32 -6.34
C VAL A 204 -32.68 -9.21 -7.37
N LEU A 205 -33.96 -9.56 -7.17
CA LEU A 205 -34.71 -10.36 -8.12
C LEU A 205 -34.86 -9.69 -9.50
N SER A 206 -35.00 -8.36 -9.52
CA SER A 206 -35.00 -7.57 -10.75
C SER A 206 -33.68 -7.68 -11.49
N LEU A 207 -32.56 -7.52 -10.78
CA LEU A 207 -31.21 -7.64 -11.33
C LEU A 207 -30.91 -9.05 -11.86
N MET A 208 -31.34 -10.10 -11.17
CA MET A 208 -31.22 -11.48 -11.64
C MET A 208 -31.91 -11.70 -13.00
N SER A 209 -33.00 -11.00 -13.27
CA SER A 209 -33.74 -11.14 -14.53
C SER A 209 -33.07 -10.46 -15.74
N GLN A 210 -32.03 -9.67 -15.50
CA GLN A 210 -31.33 -8.88 -16.53
C GLN A 210 -29.99 -9.54 -16.94
N ASN A 211 -29.56 -10.57 -16.22
CA ASN A 211 -28.38 -11.40 -16.53
C ASN A 211 -28.80 -12.71 -17.17
#